data_3022f446d5a349bb4edb1aff7e76b25c
#
_entry.id   3022f446d5a349bb4edb1aff7e76b25c
#
_cell.length_a   1.000
_cell.length_b   1.000
_cell.length_c   1.000
_cell.angle_alpha   90.00
_cell.angle_beta   90.00
_cell.angle_gamma   90.00
#
_symmetry.space_group_name_H-M   'P 1'
#
loop_
_entity.id
_entity.type
_entity.pdbx_description
1 polymer ?
#
loop_
_entity_poly.entity_id
_entity_poly.type
_entity_poly.pdbx_seq_one_letter_code
_entity_poly.pdbx_strand_id
1 'polypeptide(L)'
;MTLVLFGLFFLFMLLGVPIAFAIGASTLYALYQSGVPLMVVTQQMFQGINSFALVAIPMFILAGDLMAQGKVSERLVSFADSLVGFMRGGLSVVSVMAGMFFAAISGSGAATTAAVGSSLVPELKRKGYDPASAASLIAASGTIGVVIPPSVPMIIYAVIAQQSVSKLFLNGFLPGLAMGLGLMAIAITQAYKRQYPKGTPLSLPTIWRTLKAASWGLMTPVIILGGIFSGIFTPSEAAVVAVNYALLVSLFVYRDLTLPQVYKLLIRSAMTTAVIMLVIAMSAVLSWTLSSWQVPGAIAQAVLSLSTNPYVIMLLVVAVILLTGVFIETASALIILTPVLLPLVLQLGIDPIHFGLIIVVGLSIGMITPPVAINLYVASSVTQLPLERITRAIIPYLLGLIGVLLLVVYVPILLGWSGS
;
A
#
# COMPACT_ATOMS: atom_id res chain seq x y z
N MET A 1 9.11 -30.65 -11.07
CA MET A 1 8.82 -29.43 -11.86
C MET A 1 8.73 -28.17 -11.01
N THR A 2 8.10 -28.21 -9.84
CA THR A 2 7.99 -27.04 -8.93
C THR A 2 9.33 -26.40 -8.58
N LEU A 3 10.35 -27.20 -8.25
CA LEU A 3 11.71 -26.70 -7.96
C LEU A 3 12.35 -26.00 -9.16
N VAL A 4 12.12 -26.52 -10.38
CA VAL A 4 12.63 -25.91 -11.61
C VAL A 4 11.94 -24.55 -11.86
N LEU A 5 10.62 -24.50 -11.68
CA LEU A 5 9.85 -23.26 -11.81
C LEU A 5 10.38 -22.17 -10.87
N PHE A 6 10.45 -22.45 -9.56
CA PHE A 6 10.94 -21.48 -8.59
C PHE A 6 12.43 -21.17 -8.77
N GLY A 7 13.25 -22.18 -9.14
CA GLY A 7 14.68 -21.98 -9.43
C GLY A 7 14.90 -21.01 -10.58
N LEU A 8 14.16 -21.17 -11.69
CA LEU A 8 14.20 -20.26 -12.83
C LEU A 8 13.65 -18.88 -12.47
N PHE A 9 12.55 -18.81 -11.72
CA PHE A 9 11.98 -17.55 -11.27
C PHE A 9 12.99 -16.72 -10.48
N PHE A 10 13.62 -17.31 -9.46
CA PHE A 10 14.64 -16.63 -8.66
C PHE A 10 15.89 -16.30 -9.48
N LEU A 11 16.31 -17.19 -10.39
CA LEU A 11 17.43 -16.92 -11.28
C LEU A 11 17.16 -15.68 -12.15
N PHE A 12 15.99 -15.60 -12.78
CA PHE A 12 15.61 -14.45 -13.59
C PHE A 12 15.54 -13.17 -12.77
N MET A 13 15.03 -13.23 -11.55
CA MET A 13 15.03 -12.08 -10.64
C MET A 13 16.45 -11.63 -10.29
N LEU A 14 17.36 -12.55 -10.00
CA LEU A 14 18.78 -12.23 -9.72
C LEU A 14 19.49 -11.62 -10.93
N LEU A 15 19.10 -12.00 -12.15
CA LEU A 15 19.59 -11.41 -13.40
C LEU A 15 18.95 -10.06 -13.71
N GLY A 16 18.06 -9.53 -12.87
CA GLY A 16 17.40 -8.23 -13.06
C GLY A 16 16.26 -8.24 -14.09
N VAL A 17 15.73 -9.41 -14.45
CA VAL A 17 14.58 -9.51 -15.36
C VAL A 17 13.35 -8.94 -14.65
N PRO A 18 12.54 -8.06 -15.31
CA PRO A 18 11.32 -7.55 -14.71
C PRO A 18 10.38 -8.67 -14.28
N ILE A 19 9.77 -8.52 -13.10
CA ILE A 19 9.06 -9.59 -12.39
C ILE A 19 7.97 -10.27 -13.22
N ALA A 20 7.22 -9.51 -14.04
CA ALA A 20 6.20 -10.06 -14.93
C ALA A 20 6.79 -11.08 -15.92
N PHE A 21 7.95 -10.76 -16.49
CA PHE A 21 8.65 -11.65 -17.42
C PHE A 21 9.33 -12.81 -16.69
N ALA A 22 9.85 -12.60 -15.49
CA ALA A 22 10.41 -13.67 -14.67
C ALA A 22 9.35 -14.72 -14.32
N ILE A 23 8.15 -14.30 -13.88
CA ILE A 23 7.01 -15.17 -13.63
C ILE A 23 6.59 -15.88 -14.93
N GLY A 24 6.37 -15.09 -16.00
CA GLY A 24 5.88 -15.62 -17.27
C GLY A 24 6.83 -16.67 -17.88
N ALA A 25 8.11 -16.33 -18.00
CA ALA A 25 9.11 -17.21 -18.62
C ALA A 25 9.34 -18.49 -17.81
N SER A 26 9.46 -18.40 -16.48
CA SER A 26 9.63 -19.58 -15.62
C SER A 26 8.42 -20.52 -15.67
N THR A 27 7.21 -19.94 -15.66
CA THR A 27 5.97 -20.73 -15.74
C THR A 27 5.78 -21.35 -17.11
N LEU A 28 6.01 -20.58 -18.19
CA LEU A 28 5.98 -21.08 -19.57
C LEU A 28 6.91 -22.28 -19.78
N TYR A 29 8.16 -22.14 -19.33
CA TYR A 29 9.14 -23.22 -19.44
C TYR A 29 8.67 -24.47 -18.67
N ALA A 30 8.18 -24.30 -17.44
CA ALA A 30 7.73 -25.39 -16.62
C ALA A 30 6.49 -26.10 -17.18
N LEU A 31 5.54 -25.37 -17.77
CA LEU A 31 4.38 -25.92 -18.46
C LEU A 31 4.77 -26.66 -19.74
N TYR A 32 5.68 -26.08 -20.55
CA TYR A 32 6.20 -26.73 -21.75
C TYR A 32 6.83 -28.07 -21.43
N GLN A 33 7.70 -28.15 -20.43
CA GLN A 33 8.33 -29.39 -19.97
C GLN A 33 7.35 -30.41 -19.38
N SER A 34 6.21 -29.93 -18.88
CA SER A 34 5.14 -30.79 -18.34
C SER A 34 4.16 -31.28 -19.41
N GLY A 35 4.38 -30.95 -20.69
CA GLY A 35 3.50 -31.34 -21.79
C GLY A 35 2.14 -30.65 -21.80
N VAL A 36 1.99 -29.56 -21.04
CA VAL A 36 0.72 -28.79 -21.03
C VAL A 36 0.62 -27.93 -22.28
N PRO A 37 -0.52 -27.94 -22.99
CA PRO A 37 -0.71 -27.11 -24.18
C PRO A 37 -0.55 -25.62 -23.86
N LEU A 38 0.28 -24.92 -24.64
CA LEU A 38 0.54 -23.47 -24.43
C LEU A 38 -0.69 -22.59 -24.58
N MET A 39 -1.77 -23.09 -25.20
CA MET A 39 -3.07 -22.41 -25.26
C MET A 39 -3.62 -22.09 -23.85
N VAL A 40 -3.32 -22.94 -22.86
CA VAL A 40 -3.71 -22.73 -21.46
C VAL A 40 -3.12 -21.42 -20.91
N VAL A 41 -1.89 -21.09 -21.30
CA VAL A 41 -1.23 -19.84 -20.87
C VAL A 41 -2.06 -18.63 -21.29
N THR A 42 -2.44 -18.55 -22.58
CA THR A 42 -3.23 -17.43 -23.11
C THR A 42 -4.61 -17.37 -22.44
N GLN A 43 -5.26 -18.53 -22.22
CA GLN A 43 -6.56 -18.60 -21.56
C GLN A 43 -6.47 -18.09 -20.11
N GLN A 44 -5.47 -18.52 -19.35
CA GLN A 44 -5.30 -18.10 -17.95
C GLN A 44 -4.89 -16.63 -17.83
N MET A 45 -4.05 -16.13 -18.75
CA MET A 45 -3.73 -14.70 -18.81
C MET A 45 -4.99 -13.86 -19.02
N PHE A 46 -5.83 -14.24 -19.99
CA PHE A 46 -7.07 -13.52 -20.27
C PHE A 46 -8.04 -13.59 -19.08
N GLN A 47 -8.24 -14.77 -18.50
CA GLN A 47 -9.10 -14.92 -17.31
C GLN A 47 -8.61 -14.09 -16.12
N GLY A 48 -7.30 -14.03 -15.90
CA GLY A 48 -6.71 -13.28 -14.78
C GLY A 48 -6.98 -11.78 -14.82
N ILE A 49 -7.08 -11.20 -16.02
CA ILE A 49 -7.35 -9.77 -16.18
C ILE A 49 -8.82 -9.47 -16.51
N ASN A 50 -9.64 -10.47 -16.82
CA ASN A 50 -11.04 -10.31 -17.16
C ASN A 50 -11.92 -10.21 -15.90
N SER A 51 -11.69 -9.17 -15.10
CA SER A 51 -12.47 -8.88 -13.89
C SER A 51 -12.85 -7.41 -13.86
N PHE A 52 -14.16 -7.13 -13.70
CA PHE A 52 -14.66 -5.75 -13.62
C PHE A 52 -14.05 -4.97 -12.44
N ALA A 53 -13.73 -5.65 -11.33
CA ALA A 53 -13.11 -5.00 -10.19
C ALA A 53 -11.71 -4.43 -10.50
N LEU A 54 -10.99 -5.00 -11.47
CA LEU A 54 -9.67 -4.51 -11.88
C LEU A 54 -9.72 -3.15 -12.60
N VAL A 55 -10.89 -2.76 -13.16
CA VAL A 55 -11.08 -1.41 -13.74
C VAL A 55 -10.89 -0.31 -12.70
N ALA A 56 -11.12 -0.61 -11.42
CA ALA A 56 -10.88 0.34 -10.34
C ALA A 56 -9.40 0.73 -10.21
N ILE A 57 -8.46 -0.16 -10.55
CA ILE A 57 -7.01 0.08 -10.40
C ILE A 57 -6.54 1.27 -11.24
N PRO A 58 -6.70 1.30 -12.58
CA PRO A 58 -6.29 2.45 -13.38
C PRO A 58 -6.97 3.73 -12.97
N MET A 59 -8.24 3.67 -12.57
CA MET A 59 -8.99 4.86 -12.17
C MET A 59 -8.49 5.42 -10.84
N PHE A 60 -8.25 4.58 -9.81
CA PHE A 60 -7.69 5.07 -8.55
C PHE A 60 -6.25 5.57 -8.69
N ILE A 61 -5.42 4.93 -9.52
CA ILE A 61 -4.06 5.42 -9.82
C ILE A 61 -4.15 6.82 -10.45
N LEU A 62 -5.00 7.00 -11.45
CA LEU A 62 -5.17 8.29 -12.11
C LEU A 62 -5.73 9.35 -11.16
N ALA A 63 -6.76 9.03 -10.38
CA ALA A 63 -7.33 9.95 -9.39
C ALA A 63 -6.27 10.38 -8.36
N GLY A 64 -5.48 9.43 -7.86
CA GLY A 64 -4.36 9.69 -6.94
C GLY A 64 -3.29 10.58 -7.56
N ASP A 65 -2.87 10.29 -8.81
CA ASP A 65 -1.86 11.09 -9.52
C ASP A 65 -2.34 12.53 -9.78
N LEU A 66 -3.62 12.72 -10.17
CA LEU A 66 -4.22 14.04 -10.37
C LEU A 66 -4.22 14.85 -9.07
N MET A 67 -4.60 14.24 -7.96
CA MET A 67 -4.63 14.90 -6.65
C MET A 67 -3.23 15.14 -6.07
N ALA A 68 -2.27 14.25 -6.37
CA ALA A 68 -0.89 14.37 -5.89
C ALA A 68 -0.13 15.52 -6.56
N GLN A 69 -0.36 15.72 -7.85
CA GLN A 69 0.34 16.74 -8.63
C GLN A 69 -0.19 18.15 -8.33
N GLY A 70 -1.42 18.29 -7.86
CA GLY A 70 -2.03 19.56 -7.51
C GLY A 70 -1.67 20.08 -6.10
N LYS A 71 -2.22 21.23 -5.74
CA LYS A 71 -2.03 21.85 -4.41
C LYS A 71 -2.85 21.18 -3.29
N VAL A 72 -3.42 20.01 -3.55
CA VAL A 72 -4.22 19.28 -2.56
C VAL A 72 -3.37 18.89 -1.36
N SER A 73 -2.16 18.37 -1.59
CA SER A 73 -1.25 17.94 -0.51
C SER A 73 -0.86 19.11 0.40
N GLU A 74 -0.53 20.28 -0.14
CA GLU A 74 -0.21 21.48 0.65
C GLU A 74 -1.38 21.92 1.55
N ARG A 75 -2.61 21.82 1.04
CA ARG A 75 -3.83 22.17 1.79
C ARG A 75 -4.15 21.16 2.88
N LEU A 76 -3.97 19.87 2.61
CA LEU A 76 -4.12 18.79 3.61
C LEU A 76 -3.09 18.92 4.72
N VAL A 77 -1.83 19.22 4.36
CA VAL A 77 -0.75 19.50 5.33
C VAL A 77 -1.09 20.70 6.18
N SER A 78 -1.55 21.81 5.57
CA SER A 78 -1.95 23.03 6.31
C SER A 78 -3.12 22.75 7.25
N PHE A 79 -4.07 21.93 6.86
CA PHE A 79 -5.18 21.53 7.71
C PHE A 79 -4.70 20.63 8.86
N ALA A 80 -3.87 19.63 8.59
CA ALA A 80 -3.26 18.80 9.62
C ALA A 80 -2.43 19.63 10.62
N ASP A 81 -1.64 20.62 10.13
CA ASP A 81 -0.87 21.52 11.00
C ASP A 81 -1.77 22.35 11.91
N SER A 82 -2.91 22.82 11.41
CA SER A 82 -3.88 23.56 12.22
C SER A 82 -4.51 22.73 13.35
N LEU A 83 -4.57 21.39 13.19
CA LEU A 83 -5.17 20.48 14.18
C LEU A 83 -4.18 20.02 15.24
N VAL A 84 -2.96 19.66 14.84
CA VAL A 84 -1.97 18.99 15.73
C VAL A 84 -0.62 19.70 15.79
N GLY A 85 -0.42 20.74 14.99
CA GLY A 85 0.85 21.46 14.90
C GLY A 85 1.29 22.15 16.20
N PHE A 86 0.35 22.44 17.12
CA PHE A 86 0.62 23.12 18.39
C PHE A 86 1.46 22.28 19.37
N MET A 87 1.53 20.98 19.16
CA MET A 87 2.28 20.07 20.02
C MET A 87 3.80 20.26 19.88
N ARG A 88 4.56 19.81 20.89
CA ARG A 88 6.02 19.73 20.75
C ARG A 88 6.37 18.72 19.66
N GLY A 89 7.19 19.14 18.68
CA GLY A 89 7.43 18.34 17.49
C GLY A 89 6.20 18.18 16.60
N GLY A 90 5.26 19.12 16.65
CA GLY A 90 3.98 19.08 15.96
C GLY A 90 4.10 18.72 14.49
N LEU A 91 5.12 19.23 13.77
CA LEU A 91 5.34 18.87 12.37
C LEU A 91 5.61 17.37 12.13
N SER A 92 6.16 16.66 13.10
CA SER A 92 6.29 15.19 12.98
C SER A 92 4.92 14.52 13.03
N VAL A 93 4.02 14.96 13.90
CA VAL A 93 2.64 14.47 13.98
C VAL A 93 1.84 14.86 12.74
N VAL A 94 2.03 16.11 12.27
CA VAL A 94 1.46 16.62 11.01
C VAL A 94 1.87 15.75 9.82
N SER A 95 3.13 15.30 9.77
CA SER A 95 3.61 14.42 8.69
C SER A 95 2.81 13.11 8.61
N VAL A 96 2.51 12.51 9.76
CA VAL A 96 1.73 11.27 9.80
C VAL A 96 0.26 11.54 9.49
N MET A 97 -0.34 12.57 10.08
CA MET A 97 -1.75 12.93 9.85
C MET A 97 -2.00 13.32 8.40
N ALA A 98 -1.11 14.13 7.81
CA ALA A 98 -1.18 14.47 6.38
C ALA A 98 -1.02 13.23 5.50
N GLY A 99 -0.12 12.29 5.90
CA GLY A 99 0.02 10.99 5.26
C GLY A 99 -1.29 10.18 5.29
N MET A 100 -1.99 10.15 6.42
CA MET A 100 -3.29 9.47 6.54
C MET A 100 -4.37 10.12 5.66
N PHE A 101 -4.45 11.45 5.63
CA PHE A 101 -5.39 12.16 4.77
C PHE A 101 -5.09 11.91 3.29
N PHE A 102 -3.82 11.94 2.92
CA PHE A 102 -3.42 11.72 1.53
C PHE A 102 -3.56 10.24 1.13
N ALA A 103 -3.33 9.31 2.06
CA ALA A 103 -3.57 7.88 1.87
C ALA A 103 -4.99 7.59 1.41
N ALA A 104 -5.97 8.21 2.07
CA ALA A 104 -7.40 8.08 1.74
C ALA A 104 -7.79 8.63 0.34
N ILE A 105 -6.85 9.24 -0.37
CA ILE A 105 -7.05 9.77 -1.72
C ILE A 105 -6.26 8.98 -2.76
N SER A 106 -4.97 8.66 -2.44
CA SER A 106 -4.01 8.17 -3.43
C SER A 106 -3.98 6.65 -3.60
N GLY A 107 -4.27 5.90 -2.54
CA GLY A 107 -4.15 4.44 -2.53
C GLY A 107 -2.72 3.90 -2.80
N SER A 108 -1.69 4.76 -2.72
CA SER A 108 -0.31 4.45 -3.07
C SER A 108 0.67 4.98 -2.02
N GLY A 109 1.56 4.13 -1.54
CA GLY A 109 2.56 4.51 -0.55
C GLY A 109 3.62 5.47 -1.11
N ALA A 110 4.11 5.21 -2.31
CA ALA A 110 5.08 6.06 -2.98
C ALA A 110 4.51 7.46 -3.28
N ALA A 111 3.26 7.54 -3.78
CA ALA A 111 2.58 8.80 -4.03
C ALA A 111 2.37 9.58 -2.74
N THR A 112 1.95 8.92 -1.65
CA THR A 112 1.79 9.54 -0.32
C THR A 112 3.12 10.08 0.20
N THR A 113 4.21 9.30 0.11
CA THR A 113 5.56 9.73 0.51
C THR A 113 6.00 10.97 -0.28
N ALA A 114 5.81 10.97 -1.60
CA ALA A 114 6.18 12.07 -2.47
C ALA A 114 5.40 13.35 -2.16
N ALA A 115 4.08 13.25 -2.05
CA ALA A 115 3.18 14.38 -1.83
C ALA A 115 3.39 15.05 -0.45
N VAL A 116 3.45 14.24 0.60
CA VAL A 116 3.70 14.74 1.97
C VAL A 116 5.13 15.25 2.09
N GLY A 117 6.09 14.53 1.49
CA GLY A 117 7.50 14.90 1.53
C GLY A 117 7.78 16.23 0.84
N SER A 118 7.29 16.43 -0.37
CA SER A 118 7.48 17.67 -1.12
C SER A 118 6.93 18.90 -0.38
N SER A 119 5.81 18.73 0.33
CA SER A 119 5.17 19.80 1.09
C SER A 119 5.84 20.08 2.43
N LEU A 120 6.29 19.04 3.16
CA LEU A 120 6.76 19.19 4.55
C LEU A 120 8.28 19.26 4.72
N VAL A 121 9.07 18.67 3.83
CA VAL A 121 10.55 18.64 3.98
C VAL A 121 11.16 20.04 4.10
N PRO A 122 10.78 21.03 3.27
CA PRO A 122 11.31 22.39 3.40
C PRO A 122 11.02 23.00 4.77
N GLU A 123 9.80 22.82 5.28
CA GLU A 123 9.35 23.33 6.58
C GLU A 123 10.08 22.66 7.76
N LEU A 124 10.21 21.32 7.73
CA LEU A 124 10.93 20.54 8.73
C LEU A 124 12.40 20.98 8.82
N LYS A 125 13.06 21.16 7.67
CA LYS A 125 14.44 21.66 7.60
C LYS A 125 14.53 23.07 8.19
N ARG A 126 13.62 23.99 7.84
CA ARG A 126 13.59 25.37 8.34
C ARG A 126 13.43 25.42 9.85
N LYS A 127 12.63 24.54 10.44
CA LYS A 127 12.39 24.46 11.90
C LYS A 127 13.43 23.64 12.66
N GLY A 128 14.53 23.25 12.00
CA GLY A 128 15.66 22.57 12.67
C GLY A 128 15.44 21.11 13.03
N TYR A 129 14.50 20.44 12.34
CA TYR A 129 14.36 18.98 12.47
C TYR A 129 15.54 18.28 11.81
N ASP A 130 15.99 17.17 12.43
CA ASP A 130 17.01 16.33 11.83
C ASP A 130 16.51 15.79 10.48
N PRO A 131 17.23 16.08 9.36
CA PRO A 131 16.75 15.74 8.03
C PRO A 131 16.54 14.24 7.80
N ALA A 132 17.39 13.39 8.41
CA ALA A 132 17.25 11.93 8.26
C ALA A 132 16.02 11.40 9.02
N SER A 133 15.76 11.95 10.21
CA SER A 133 14.56 11.62 10.98
C SER A 133 13.28 12.10 10.30
N ALA A 134 13.31 13.28 9.69
CA ALA A 134 12.19 13.80 8.92
C ALA A 134 11.90 12.93 7.68
N ALA A 135 12.94 12.59 6.92
CA ALA A 135 12.83 11.73 5.74
C ALA A 135 12.30 10.33 6.10
N SER A 136 12.80 9.73 7.17
CA SER A 136 12.35 8.41 7.63
C SER A 136 10.89 8.42 8.08
N LEU A 137 10.45 9.45 8.81
CA LEU A 137 9.06 9.58 9.24
C LEU A 137 8.11 9.73 8.05
N ILE A 138 8.49 10.54 7.04
CA ILE A 138 7.71 10.72 5.82
C ILE A 138 7.61 9.41 5.03
N ALA A 139 8.72 8.65 4.90
CA ALA A 139 8.71 7.34 4.28
C ALA A 139 7.81 6.36 5.04
N ALA A 140 7.88 6.36 6.39
CA ALA A 140 7.03 5.52 7.23
C ALA A 140 5.55 5.91 7.11
N SER A 141 5.21 7.19 7.11
CA SER A 141 3.83 7.65 6.92
C SER A 141 3.25 7.24 5.56
N GLY A 142 4.12 7.14 4.54
CA GLY A 142 3.75 6.65 3.22
C GLY A 142 3.27 5.20 3.21
N THR A 143 3.69 4.34 4.15
CA THR A 143 3.22 2.95 4.22
C THR A 143 1.71 2.87 4.46
N ILE A 144 1.14 3.85 5.15
CA ILE A 144 -0.29 3.96 5.39
C ILE A 144 -1.06 4.12 4.07
N GLY A 145 -0.41 4.68 3.04
CA GLY A 145 -0.98 4.96 1.73
C GLY A 145 -1.52 3.76 0.95
N VAL A 146 -1.12 2.54 1.32
CA VAL A 146 -1.63 1.30 0.74
C VAL A 146 -2.57 0.55 1.66
N VAL A 147 -2.79 1.03 2.88
CA VAL A 147 -3.63 0.39 3.90
C VAL A 147 -4.95 1.13 4.12
N ILE A 148 -4.91 2.48 4.24
CA ILE A 148 -6.15 3.26 4.32
C ILE A 148 -6.85 3.25 2.95
N PRO A 149 -8.15 2.90 2.87
CA PRO A 149 -8.90 2.89 1.62
C PRO A 149 -9.11 4.30 1.02
N PRO A 150 -9.19 4.39 -0.32
CA PRO A 150 -9.07 3.31 -1.30
C PRO A 150 -7.64 2.82 -1.47
N SER A 151 -7.45 1.51 -1.65
CA SER A 151 -6.14 0.87 -1.73
C SER A 151 -6.04 -0.04 -2.94
N VAL A 152 -5.09 0.23 -3.83
CA VAL A 152 -4.82 -0.62 -5.00
C VAL A 152 -4.41 -2.04 -4.60
N PRO A 153 -3.50 -2.27 -3.64
CA PRO A 153 -3.18 -3.60 -3.15
C PRO A 153 -4.37 -4.39 -2.60
N MET A 154 -5.31 -3.73 -1.91
CA MET A 154 -6.52 -4.40 -1.42
C MET A 154 -7.43 -4.86 -2.57
N ILE A 155 -7.52 -4.10 -3.67
CA ILE A 155 -8.27 -4.50 -4.86
C ILE A 155 -7.62 -5.73 -5.50
N ILE A 156 -6.30 -5.72 -5.66
CA ILE A 156 -5.54 -6.85 -6.20
C ILE A 156 -5.79 -8.10 -5.35
N TYR A 157 -5.65 -7.98 -4.03
CA TYR A 157 -5.94 -9.09 -3.11
C TYR A 157 -7.38 -9.60 -3.27
N ALA A 158 -8.36 -8.70 -3.27
CA ALA A 158 -9.77 -9.04 -3.39
C ALA A 158 -10.06 -9.87 -4.64
N VAL A 159 -9.48 -9.49 -5.77
CA VAL A 159 -9.65 -10.22 -7.04
C VAL A 159 -9.02 -11.61 -6.98
N ILE A 160 -7.80 -11.73 -6.46
CA ILE A 160 -7.08 -13.00 -6.39
C ILE A 160 -7.73 -13.96 -5.38
N ALA A 161 -8.10 -13.44 -4.20
CA ALA A 161 -8.74 -14.19 -3.14
C ALA A 161 -10.26 -14.34 -3.31
N GLN A 162 -10.84 -13.78 -4.38
CA GLN A 162 -12.28 -13.76 -4.67
C GLN A 162 -13.11 -13.19 -3.50
N GLN A 163 -12.61 -12.11 -2.90
CA GLN A 163 -13.25 -11.44 -1.77
C GLN A 163 -13.86 -10.09 -2.16
N SER A 164 -14.75 -9.58 -1.31
CA SER A 164 -15.37 -8.27 -1.52
C SER A 164 -14.38 -7.13 -1.26
N VAL A 165 -14.16 -6.28 -2.28
CA VAL A 165 -13.35 -5.06 -2.15
C VAL A 165 -13.94 -4.12 -1.10
N SER A 166 -15.28 -3.97 -1.06
CA SER A 166 -15.96 -3.11 -0.09
C SER A 166 -15.74 -3.57 1.35
N LYS A 167 -15.77 -4.90 1.60
CA LYS A 167 -15.48 -5.45 2.93
C LYS A 167 -14.02 -5.22 3.32
N LEU A 168 -13.06 -5.41 2.40
CA LEU A 168 -11.65 -5.12 2.65
C LEU A 168 -11.42 -3.64 2.96
N PHE A 169 -12.06 -2.75 2.21
CA PHE A 169 -11.97 -1.32 2.45
C PHE A 169 -12.52 -0.95 3.83
N LEU A 170 -13.71 -1.47 4.20
CA LEU A 170 -14.30 -1.20 5.51
C LEU A 170 -13.37 -1.62 6.65
N ASN A 171 -12.82 -2.83 6.56
CA ASN A 171 -11.93 -3.37 7.59
C ASN A 171 -10.50 -2.79 7.56
N GLY A 172 -10.08 -2.18 6.45
CA GLY A 172 -8.76 -1.54 6.30
C GLY A 172 -8.56 -0.27 7.11
N PHE A 173 -9.65 0.39 7.53
CA PHE A 173 -9.57 1.61 8.35
C PHE A 173 -8.90 1.37 9.69
N LEU A 174 -9.26 0.30 10.38
CA LEU A 174 -8.75 0.03 11.72
C LEU A 174 -7.23 -0.22 11.73
N PRO A 175 -6.68 -1.10 10.88
CA PRO A 175 -5.23 -1.24 10.75
C PRO A 175 -4.53 0.06 10.32
N GLY A 176 -5.09 0.78 9.35
CA GLY A 176 -4.52 2.06 8.90
C GLY A 176 -4.47 3.12 10.00
N LEU A 177 -5.53 3.23 10.80
CA LEU A 177 -5.57 4.11 11.96
C LEU A 177 -4.57 3.67 13.04
N ALA A 178 -4.48 2.36 13.32
CA ALA A 178 -3.50 1.82 14.26
C ALA A 178 -2.05 2.12 13.83
N MET A 179 -1.73 1.98 12.53
CA MET A 179 -0.43 2.38 11.98
C MET A 179 -0.17 3.87 12.18
N GLY A 180 -1.15 4.73 11.86
CA GLY A 180 -1.04 6.17 12.06
C GLY A 180 -0.79 6.54 13.52
N LEU A 181 -1.58 6.01 14.44
CA LEU A 181 -1.42 6.26 15.88
C LEU A 181 -0.08 5.74 16.41
N GLY A 182 0.35 4.55 15.97
CA GLY A 182 1.65 3.99 16.33
C GLY A 182 2.82 4.88 15.86
N LEU A 183 2.77 5.35 14.61
CA LEU A 183 3.77 6.28 14.08
C LEU A 183 3.75 7.64 14.80
N MET A 184 2.57 8.18 15.12
CA MET A 184 2.44 9.42 15.90
C MET A 184 3.04 9.26 17.28
N ALA A 185 2.79 8.15 17.99
CA ALA A 185 3.35 7.89 19.32
C ALA A 185 4.89 7.88 19.29
N ILE A 186 5.48 7.21 18.28
CA ILE A 186 6.93 7.19 18.09
C ILE A 186 7.45 8.60 17.74
N ALA A 187 6.78 9.32 16.86
CA ALA A 187 7.15 10.67 16.44
C ALA A 187 7.15 11.64 17.63
N ILE A 188 6.12 11.57 18.49
CA ILE A 188 6.03 12.36 19.72
C ILE A 188 7.18 12.01 20.67
N THR A 189 7.43 10.72 20.90
CA THR A 189 8.55 10.26 21.78
C THR A 189 9.89 10.78 21.28
N GLN A 190 10.15 10.72 19.98
CA GLN A 190 11.37 11.26 19.39
C GLN A 190 11.45 12.80 19.50
N ALA A 191 10.32 13.48 19.34
CA ALA A 191 10.25 14.93 19.46
C ALA A 191 10.60 15.42 20.86
N TYR A 192 10.16 14.70 21.89
CA TYR A 192 10.55 15.00 23.28
C TYR A 192 12.03 14.71 23.52
N LYS A 193 12.55 13.57 23.06
CA LYS A 193 13.98 13.21 23.21
C LYS A 193 14.93 14.19 22.52
N ARG A 194 14.54 14.67 21.32
CA ARG A 194 15.36 15.59 20.51
C ARG A 194 15.05 17.07 20.78
N GLN A 195 14.16 17.35 21.72
CA GLN A 195 13.75 18.71 22.12
C GLN A 195 13.30 19.60 20.95
N TYR A 196 12.53 19.03 20.00
CA TYR A 196 12.00 19.79 18.87
C TYR A 196 11.12 20.95 19.34
N PRO A 197 11.03 22.03 18.54
CA PRO A 197 10.26 23.22 18.93
C PRO A 197 8.76 22.91 19.05
N LYS A 198 8.07 23.71 19.85
CA LYS A 198 6.61 23.77 19.84
C LYS A 198 6.13 24.49 18.59
N GLY A 199 5.01 24.09 18.04
CA GLY A 199 4.38 24.76 16.91
C GLY A 199 3.53 25.96 17.30
N THR A 200 2.74 26.44 16.36
CA THR A 200 1.83 27.57 16.54
C THR A 200 0.66 27.19 17.46
N PRO A 201 0.19 28.08 18.34
CA PRO A 201 -0.98 27.80 19.17
C PRO A 201 -2.22 27.45 18.37
N LEU A 202 -3.07 26.59 18.93
CA LEU A 202 -4.33 26.17 18.33
C LEU A 202 -5.26 27.37 18.17
N SER A 203 -5.81 27.57 16.98
CA SER A 203 -6.67 28.70 16.64
C SER A 203 -7.88 28.21 15.84
N LEU A 204 -9.08 28.32 16.40
CA LEU A 204 -10.33 27.94 15.74
C LEU A 204 -10.56 28.64 14.39
N PRO A 205 -10.29 29.96 14.24
CA PRO A 205 -10.39 30.62 12.93
C PRO A 205 -9.43 30.04 11.91
N THR A 206 -8.21 29.65 12.33
CA THR A 206 -7.23 29.01 11.44
C THR A 206 -7.69 27.62 11.02
N ILE A 207 -8.21 26.81 11.95
CA ILE A 207 -8.77 25.47 11.64
C ILE A 207 -9.90 25.60 10.62
N TRP A 208 -10.84 26.53 10.84
CA TRP A 208 -11.96 26.72 9.91
C TRP A 208 -11.50 27.14 8.51
N ARG A 209 -10.55 28.07 8.43
CA ARG A 209 -9.98 28.53 7.17
C ARG A 209 -9.26 27.40 6.41
N THR A 210 -8.42 26.63 7.10
CA THR A 210 -7.67 25.54 6.48
C THR A 210 -8.58 24.36 6.12
N LEU A 211 -9.59 24.04 6.93
CA LEU A 211 -10.63 23.06 6.62
C LEU A 211 -11.37 23.46 5.33
N LYS A 212 -11.81 24.71 5.22
CA LYS A 212 -12.48 25.22 4.01
C LYS A 212 -11.57 25.13 2.77
N ALA A 213 -10.27 25.40 2.92
CA ALA A 213 -9.32 25.27 1.82
C ALA A 213 -9.06 23.81 1.42
N ALA A 214 -9.06 22.88 2.39
CA ALA A 214 -8.83 21.44 2.18
C ALA A 214 -10.12 20.67 1.84
N SER A 215 -11.30 21.27 2.01
CA SER A 215 -12.60 20.57 1.92
C SER A 215 -12.80 19.81 0.61
N TRP A 216 -12.44 20.40 -0.53
CA TRP A 216 -12.55 19.73 -1.84
C TRP A 216 -11.65 18.49 -1.95
N GLY A 217 -10.45 18.54 -1.39
CA GLY A 217 -9.58 17.34 -1.30
C GLY A 217 -10.16 16.27 -0.37
N LEU A 218 -10.65 16.69 0.82
CA LEU A 218 -11.25 15.80 1.82
C LEU A 218 -12.59 15.19 1.36
N MET A 219 -13.29 15.82 0.44
CA MET A 219 -14.51 15.26 -0.15
C MET A 219 -14.24 14.05 -1.03
N THR A 220 -13.04 13.90 -1.58
CA THR A 220 -12.70 12.73 -2.42
C THR A 220 -12.94 11.41 -1.69
N PRO A 221 -12.31 11.12 -0.53
CA PRO A 221 -12.59 9.89 0.19
C PRO A 221 -14.03 9.79 0.67
N VAL A 222 -14.68 10.91 1.01
CA VAL A 222 -16.11 10.90 1.42
C VAL A 222 -17.00 10.44 0.27
N ILE A 223 -16.77 10.93 -0.95
CA ILE A 223 -17.53 10.53 -2.14
C ILE A 223 -17.28 9.05 -2.46
N ILE A 224 -16.01 8.62 -2.48
CA ILE A 224 -15.64 7.25 -2.80
C ILE A 224 -16.25 6.27 -1.79
N LEU A 225 -15.92 6.46 -0.53
CA LEU A 225 -16.25 5.51 0.52
C LEU A 225 -17.72 5.62 0.93
N GLY A 226 -18.26 6.83 0.97
CA GLY A 226 -19.68 7.06 1.17
C GLY A 226 -20.52 6.39 0.09
N GLY A 227 -20.13 6.50 -1.17
CA GLY A 227 -20.80 5.84 -2.29
C GLY A 227 -20.71 4.31 -2.25
N ILE A 228 -19.54 3.76 -1.89
CA ILE A 228 -19.33 2.31 -1.77
C ILE A 228 -20.10 1.74 -0.57
N PHE A 229 -20.02 2.37 0.61
CA PHE A 229 -20.62 1.83 1.83
C PHE A 229 -22.14 2.02 1.88
N SER A 230 -22.66 3.03 1.19
CA SER A 230 -24.11 3.17 1.02
C SER A 230 -24.70 2.22 -0.04
N GLY A 231 -23.84 1.50 -0.80
CA GLY A 231 -24.27 0.61 -1.87
C GLY A 231 -24.69 1.33 -3.16
N ILE A 232 -24.47 2.66 -3.26
CA ILE A 232 -24.79 3.45 -4.47
C ILE A 232 -23.81 3.12 -5.60
N PHE A 233 -22.54 2.92 -5.27
CA PHE A 233 -21.47 2.62 -6.23
C PHE A 233 -20.78 1.31 -5.92
N THR A 234 -20.46 0.57 -6.97
CA THR A 234 -19.40 -0.46 -6.92
C THR A 234 -18.03 0.21 -6.77
N PRO A 235 -16.99 -0.49 -6.32
CA PRO A 235 -15.63 0.07 -6.24
C PRO A 235 -15.12 0.63 -7.58
N SER A 236 -15.46 0.02 -8.70
CA SER A 236 -15.08 0.46 -10.05
C SER A 236 -15.79 1.76 -10.44
N GLU A 237 -17.08 1.87 -10.18
CA GLU A 237 -17.85 3.10 -10.42
C GLU A 237 -17.37 4.24 -9.53
N ALA A 238 -17.13 3.96 -8.25
CA ALA A 238 -16.57 4.93 -7.32
C ALA A 238 -15.21 5.47 -7.78
N ALA A 239 -14.36 4.60 -8.37
CA ALA A 239 -13.07 4.99 -8.93
C ALA A 239 -13.23 5.93 -10.14
N VAL A 240 -14.19 5.68 -11.02
CA VAL A 240 -14.51 6.56 -12.17
C VAL A 240 -15.04 7.91 -11.67
N VAL A 241 -15.92 7.90 -10.67
CA VAL A 241 -16.43 9.14 -10.04
C VAL A 241 -15.27 9.92 -9.42
N ALA A 242 -14.32 9.24 -8.76
CA ALA A 242 -13.13 9.87 -8.19
C ALA A 242 -12.26 10.58 -9.23
N VAL A 243 -12.02 9.96 -10.40
CA VAL A 243 -11.27 10.59 -11.50
C VAL A 243 -11.98 11.85 -12.00
N ASN A 244 -13.29 11.76 -12.28
CA ASN A 244 -14.05 12.90 -12.74
C ASN A 244 -14.05 14.03 -11.70
N TYR A 245 -14.23 13.70 -10.43
CA TYR A 245 -14.15 14.65 -9.34
C TYR A 245 -12.76 15.30 -9.23
N ALA A 246 -11.68 14.49 -9.29
CA ALA A 246 -10.31 14.99 -9.27
C ALA A 246 -10.03 15.96 -10.42
N LEU A 247 -10.47 15.64 -11.64
CA LEU A 247 -10.36 16.53 -12.81
C LEU A 247 -11.11 17.83 -12.61
N LEU A 248 -12.37 17.78 -12.16
CA LEU A 248 -13.18 18.98 -11.89
C LEU A 248 -12.52 19.87 -10.83
N VAL A 249 -12.06 19.29 -9.72
CA VAL A 249 -11.42 20.05 -8.65
C VAL A 249 -10.10 20.66 -9.11
N SER A 250 -9.24 19.91 -9.79
CA SER A 250 -7.91 20.37 -10.19
C SER A 250 -7.97 21.41 -11.34
N LEU A 251 -8.87 21.24 -12.31
CA LEU A 251 -8.96 22.14 -13.47
C LEU A 251 -9.79 23.41 -13.18
N PHE A 252 -10.90 23.28 -12.45
CA PHE A 252 -11.87 24.36 -12.33
C PHE A 252 -11.91 25.02 -10.95
N VAL A 253 -11.72 24.25 -9.88
CA VAL A 253 -11.79 24.77 -8.49
C VAL A 253 -10.43 25.29 -8.05
N TYR A 254 -9.43 24.44 -8.07
CA TYR A 254 -8.08 24.79 -7.64
C TYR A 254 -7.25 25.43 -8.75
N ARG A 255 -7.57 25.13 -10.00
CA ARG A 255 -6.89 25.67 -11.20
C ARG A 255 -5.38 25.51 -11.13
N ASP A 256 -4.94 24.36 -10.62
CA ASP A 256 -3.53 24.07 -10.37
C ASP A 256 -2.95 23.08 -11.40
N LEU A 257 -3.78 22.49 -12.27
CA LEU A 257 -3.35 21.66 -13.40
C LEU A 257 -3.76 22.30 -14.73
N THR A 258 -2.91 22.06 -15.73
CA THR A 258 -3.15 22.42 -17.13
C THR A 258 -3.46 21.15 -17.93
N LEU A 259 -4.17 21.28 -19.08
CA LEU A 259 -4.50 20.15 -19.95
C LEU A 259 -3.25 19.35 -20.39
N PRO A 260 -2.10 19.97 -20.76
CA PRO A 260 -0.88 19.21 -21.05
C PRO A 260 -0.33 18.40 -19.88
N GLN A 261 -0.49 18.90 -18.63
CA GLN A 261 -0.13 18.15 -17.43
C GLN A 261 -1.06 16.96 -17.20
N VAL A 262 -2.35 17.14 -17.38
CA VAL A 262 -3.34 16.05 -17.32
C VAL A 262 -3.00 14.96 -18.33
N TYR A 263 -2.65 15.33 -19.57
CA TYR A 263 -2.24 14.37 -20.60
C TYR A 263 -0.99 13.56 -20.18
N LYS A 264 0.01 14.21 -19.57
CA LYS A 264 1.20 13.51 -19.05
C LYS A 264 0.85 12.55 -17.91
N LEU A 265 -0.08 12.94 -17.01
CA LEU A 265 -0.53 12.08 -15.93
C LEU A 265 -1.33 10.88 -16.47
N LEU A 266 -2.17 11.06 -17.48
CA LEU A 266 -2.85 9.96 -18.17
C LEU A 266 -1.87 8.92 -18.72
N ILE A 267 -0.82 9.36 -19.43
CA ILE A 267 0.22 8.46 -19.95
C ILE A 267 0.93 7.72 -18.81
N ARG A 268 1.31 8.44 -17.76
CA ARG A 268 2.00 7.85 -16.60
C ARG A 268 1.14 6.80 -15.91
N SER A 269 -0.10 7.14 -15.62
CA SER A 269 -1.06 6.21 -14.99
C SER A 269 -1.35 5.00 -15.88
N ALA A 270 -1.45 5.19 -17.21
CA ALA A 270 -1.63 4.09 -18.16
C ALA A 270 -0.42 3.15 -18.17
N MET A 271 0.81 3.69 -18.16
CA MET A 271 2.03 2.87 -18.08
C MET A 271 2.10 2.06 -16.78
N THR A 272 1.80 2.70 -15.65
CA THR A 272 1.76 2.02 -14.34
C THR A 272 0.71 0.90 -14.35
N THR A 273 -0.47 1.18 -14.88
CA THR A 273 -1.55 0.20 -15.03
C THR A 273 -1.13 -0.97 -15.91
N ALA A 274 -0.50 -0.71 -17.06
CA ALA A 274 -0.07 -1.76 -17.98
C ALA A 274 0.91 -2.73 -17.31
N VAL A 275 1.87 -2.22 -16.52
CA VAL A 275 2.79 -3.07 -15.75
C VAL A 275 2.03 -3.93 -14.74
N ILE A 276 1.12 -3.34 -13.96
CA ILE A 276 0.33 -4.09 -12.96
C ILE A 276 -0.53 -5.16 -13.64
N MET A 277 -1.23 -4.82 -14.72
CA MET A 277 -2.07 -5.77 -15.46
C MET A 277 -1.25 -6.92 -16.07
N LEU A 278 -0.04 -6.65 -16.58
CA LEU A 278 0.84 -7.69 -17.07
C LEU A 278 1.28 -8.64 -15.95
N VAL A 279 1.63 -8.10 -14.77
CA VAL A 279 1.97 -8.92 -13.60
C VAL A 279 0.78 -9.80 -13.19
N ILE A 280 -0.44 -9.25 -13.14
CA ILE A 280 -1.66 -10.00 -12.82
C ILE A 280 -1.89 -11.11 -13.84
N ALA A 281 -1.79 -10.82 -15.14
CA ALA A 281 -1.96 -11.81 -16.20
C ALA A 281 -0.98 -12.98 -16.08
N MET A 282 0.32 -12.70 -15.92
CA MET A 282 1.34 -13.73 -15.78
C MET A 282 1.18 -14.54 -14.49
N SER A 283 0.78 -13.88 -13.41
CA SER A 283 0.56 -14.55 -12.13
C SER A 283 -0.69 -15.40 -12.10
N ALA A 284 -1.71 -15.11 -12.90
CA ALA A 284 -2.86 -15.99 -13.07
C ALA A 284 -2.44 -17.35 -13.65
N VAL A 285 -1.53 -17.35 -14.63
CA VAL A 285 -0.93 -18.58 -15.17
C VAL A 285 -0.15 -19.33 -14.09
N LEU A 286 0.68 -18.63 -13.33
CA LEU A 286 1.43 -19.21 -12.21
C LEU A 286 0.49 -19.84 -11.17
N SER A 287 -0.53 -19.09 -10.73
CA SER A 287 -1.51 -19.54 -9.75
C SER A 287 -2.23 -20.81 -10.21
N TRP A 288 -2.68 -20.85 -11.48
CA TRP A 288 -3.29 -22.02 -12.08
C TRP A 288 -2.31 -23.21 -12.09
N THR A 289 -1.06 -22.97 -12.48
CA THR A 289 -0.03 -24.01 -12.54
C THR A 289 0.24 -24.59 -11.17
N LEU A 290 0.46 -23.76 -10.15
CA LEU A 290 0.68 -24.18 -8.77
C LEU A 290 -0.51 -24.97 -8.21
N SER A 291 -1.73 -24.51 -8.49
CA SER A 291 -2.97 -25.18 -8.07
C SER A 291 -3.13 -26.55 -8.75
N SER A 292 -2.85 -26.63 -10.06
CA SER A 292 -2.90 -27.87 -10.82
C SER A 292 -1.90 -28.91 -10.31
N TRP A 293 -0.75 -28.47 -9.82
CA TRP A 293 0.29 -29.32 -9.23
C TRP A 293 0.11 -29.54 -7.72
N GLN A 294 -0.99 -29.04 -7.14
CA GLN A 294 -1.32 -29.13 -5.71
C GLN A 294 -0.22 -28.57 -4.78
N VAL A 295 0.59 -27.64 -5.28
CA VAL A 295 1.71 -27.06 -4.52
C VAL A 295 1.23 -26.36 -3.25
N PRO A 296 0.14 -25.54 -3.25
CA PRO A 296 -0.33 -24.90 -2.03
C PRO A 296 -0.71 -25.90 -0.93
N GLY A 297 -1.35 -27.03 -1.32
CA GLY A 297 -1.68 -28.12 -0.39
C GLY A 297 -0.45 -28.77 0.21
N ALA A 298 0.57 -29.04 -0.61
CA ALA A 298 1.83 -29.62 -0.14
C ALA A 298 2.58 -28.68 0.81
N ILE A 299 2.61 -27.36 0.52
CA ILE A 299 3.20 -26.36 1.42
C ILE A 299 2.42 -26.32 2.74
N ALA A 300 1.08 -26.30 2.69
CA ALA A 300 0.25 -26.27 3.89
C ALA A 300 0.54 -27.50 4.78
N GLN A 301 0.58 -28.69 4.21
CA GLN A 301 0.92 -29.91 4.95
C GLN A 301 2.32 -29.86 5.54
N ALA A 302 3.31 -29.38 4.79
CA ALA A 302 4.67 -29.25 5.29
C ALA A 302 4.75 -28.27 6.49
N VAL A 303 4.06 -27.15 6.43
CA VAL A 303 4.02 -26.17 7.53
C VAL A 303 3.27 -26.74 8.74
N LEU A 304 2.13 -27.41 8.53
CA LEU A 304 1.35 -28.05 9.60
C LEU A 304 2.11 -29.20 10.26
N SER A 305 3.02 -29.87 9.55
CA SER A 305 3.90 -30.90 10.14
C SER A 305 4.96 -30.31 11.09
N LEU A 306 5.33 -29.03 10.92
CA LEU A 306 6.26 -28.32 11.80
C LEU A 306 5.59 -27.85 13.10
N SER A 307 4.35 -27.44 13.03
CA SER A 307 3.57 -26.98 14.17
C SER A 307 2.07 -27.07 13.87
N THR A 308 1.28 -27.46 14.86
CA THR A 308 -0.19 -27.40 14.83
C THR A 308 -0.75 -26.14 15.54
N ASN A 309 0.14 -25.35 16.16
CA ASN A 309 -0.24 -24.15 16.87
C ASN A 309 -0.48 -22.98 15.87
N PRO A 310 -1.71 -22.45 15.74
CA PRO A 310 -2.04 -21.41 14.77
C PRO A 310 -1.24 -20.12 15.00
N TYR A 311 -0.87 -19.82 16.24
CA TYR A 311 -0.07 -18.62 16.55
C TYR A 311 1.35 -18.72 15.97
N VAL A 312 1.97 -19.91 16.08
CA VAL A 312 3.31 -20.16 15.53
C VAL A 312 3.27 -20.12 14.00
N ILE A 313 2.25 -20.73 13.39
CA ILE A 313 2.11 -20.75 11.94
C ILE A 313 1.89 -19.33 11.41
N MET A 314 1.04 -18.52 12.08
CA MET A 314 0.83 -17.13 11.68
C MET A 314 2.10 -16.29 11.83
N LEU A 315 2.95 -16.56 12.82
CA LEU A 315 4.25 -15.89 12.93
C LEU A 315 5.17 -16.23 11.75
N LEU A 316 5.19 -17.50 11.32
CA LEU A 316 5.93 -17.93 10.13
C LEU A 316 5.38 -17.26 8.86
N VAL A 317 4.06 -17.19 8.71
CA VAL A 317 3.40 -16.51 7.59
C VAL A 317 3.79 -15.04 7.56
N VAL A 318 3.75 -14.35 8.70
CA VAL A 318 4.18 -12.95 8.83
C VAL A 318 5.65 -12.77 8.47
N ALA A 319 6.53 -13.68 8.93
CA ALA A 319 7.94 -13.63 8.59
C ALA A 319 8.18 -13.77 7.07
N VAL A 320 7.45 -14.68 6.41
CA VAL A 320 7.50 -14.84 4.94
C VAL A 320 7.00 -13.58 4.23
N ILE A 321 5.89 -12.99 4.68
CA ILE A 321 5.34 -11.75 4.10
C ILE A 321 6.35 -10.61 4.23
N LEU A 322 6.92 -10.40 5.42
CA LEU A 322 7.92 -9.35 5.66
C LEU A 322 9.18 -9.58 4.82
N LEU A 323 9.69 -10.81 4.80
CA LEU A 323 10.88 -11.17 4.02
C LEU A 323 10.64 -10.92 2.52
N THR A 324 9.48 -11.33 2.00
CA THR A 324 9.14 -11.09 0.58
C THR A 324 9.01 -9.60 0.28
N GLY A 325 8.36 -8.83 1.16
CA GLY A 325 8.21 -7.38 1.01
C GLY A 325 9.52 -6.59 1.01
N VAL A 326 10.60 -7.16 1.55
CA VAL A 326 11.96 -6.58 1.48
C VAL A 326 12.50 -6.56 0.05
N PHE A 327 12.19 -7.59 -0.76
CA PHE A 327 12.78 -7.79 -2.08
C PHE A 327 11.83 -7.48 -3.24
N ILE A 328 10.53 -7.59 -3.02
CA ILE A 328 9.51 -7.54 -4.06
C ILE A 328 8.53 -6.41 -3.76
N GLU A 329 8.16 -5.67 -4.80
CA GLU A 329 7.14 -4.62 -4.72
C GLU A 329 5.78 -5.20 -4.28
N THR A 330 5.01 -4.39 -3.52
CA THR A 330 3.78 -4.82 -2.82
C THR A 330 2.77 -5.52 -3.71
N ALA A 331 2.46 -4.98 -4.90
CA ALA A 331 1.47 -5.56 -5.80
C ALA A 331 1.93 -6.94 -6.29
N SER A 332 3.18 -7.03 -6.72
CA SER A 332 3.79 -8.27 -7.22
C SER A 332 3.91 -9.34 -6.14
N ALA A 333 4.33 -8.95 -4.92
CA ALA A 333 4.42 -9.84 -3.78
C ALA A 333 3.04 -10.41 -3.39
N LEU A 334 2.01 -9.56 -3.40
CA LEU A 334 0.63 -9.93 -3.12
C LEU A 334 0.13 -11.01 -4.09
N ILE A 335 0.38 -10.79 -5.38
CA ILE A 335 -0.07 -11.69 -6.45
C ILE A 335 0.58 -13.07 -6.34
N ILE A 336 1.85 -13.13 -5.89
CA ILE A 336 2.59 -14.40 -5.72
C ILE A 336 2.19 -15.10 -4.42
N LEU A 337 2.15 -14.35 -3.31
CA LEU A 337 1.94 -14.94 -1.99
C LEU A 337 0.50 -15.36 -1.71
N THR A 338 -0.48 -14.61 -2.22
CA THR A 338 -1.89 -14.86 -1.91
C THR A 338 -2.32 -16.28 -2.28
N PRO A 339 -2.12 -16.78 -3.52
CA PRO A 339 -2.56 -18.11 -3.88
C PRO A 339 -1.78 -19.24 -3.15
N VAL A 340 -0.59 -18.94 -2.65
CA VAL A 340 0.24 -19.92 -1.92
C VAL A 340 -0.15 -19.97 -0.44
N LEU A 341 -0.33 -18.82 0.20
CA LEU A 341 -0.55 -18.74 1.65
C LEU A 341 -2.02 -18.82 2.05
N LEU A 342 -2.94 -18.34 1.20
CA LEU A 342 -4.37 -18.32 1.53
C LEU A 342 -4.93 -19.71 1.86
N PRO A 343 -4.63 -20.79 1.11
CA PRO A 343 -5.12 -22.13 1.47
C PRO A 343 -4.65 -22.63 2.83
N LEU A 344 -3.40 -22.29 3.22
CA LEU A 344 -2.88 -22.60 4.56
C LEU A 344 -3.65 -21.88 5.66
N VAL A 345 -3.88 -20.57 5.45
CA VAL A 345 -4.56 -19.70 6.41
C VAL A 345 -6.03 -20.08 6.61
N LEU A 346 -6.70 -20.50 5.53
CA LEU A 346 -8.07 -21.03 5.58
C LEU A 346 -8.15 -22.34 6.39
N GLN A 347 -7.14 -23.23 6.30
CA GLN A 347 -7.09 -24.44 7.12
C GLN A 347 -6.93 -24.15 8.62
N LEU A 348 -6.40 -22.99 8.98
CA LEU A 348 -6.34 -22.52 10.38
C LEU A 348 -7.64 -21.86 10.86
N GLY A 349 -8.68 -21.78 10.01
CA GLY A 349 -9.96 -21.14 10.32
C GLY A 349 -9.89 -19.61 10.35
N ILE A 350 -8.88 -18.99 9.72
CA ILE A 350 -8.74 -17.54 9.67
C ILE A 350 -9.50 -16.99 8.47
N ASP A 351 -10.27 -15.92 8.68
CA ASP A 351 -11.03 -15.24 7.64
C ASP A 351 -10.12 -14.71 6.51
N PRO A 352 -10.47 -14.94 5.25
CA PRO A 352 -9.74 -14.40 4.10
C PRO A 352 -9.70 -12.88 4.06
N ILE A 353 -10.72 -12.16 4.56
CA ILE A 353 -10.67 -10.69 4.68
C ILE A 353 -9.60 -10.27 5.68
N HIS A 354 -9.57 -10.90 6.86
CA HIS A 354 -8.55 -10.64 7.87
C HIS A 354 -7.14 -10.94 7.34
N PHE A 355 -6.96 -12.07 6.65
CA PHE A 355 -5.67 -12.38 6.02
C PHE A 355 -5.28 -11.35 4.96
N GLY A 356 -6.25 -10.83 4.21
CA GLY A 356 -6.02 -9.73 3.25
C GLY A 356 -5.46 -8.48 3.89
N LEU A 357 -5.92 -8.13 5.09
CA LEU A 357 -5.38 -7.02 5.86
C LEU A 357 -3.96 -7.31 6.36
N ILE A 358 -3.73 -8.52 6.87
CA ILE A 358 -2.40 -8.95 7.35
C ILE A 358 -1.36 -8.83 6.23
N ILE A 359 -1.66 -9.38 5.05
CA ILE A 359 -0.71 -9.41 3.95
C ILE A 359 -0.46 -8.00 3.38
N VAL A 360 -1.49 -7.16 3.27
CA VAL A 360 -1.34 -5.77 2.79
C VAL A 360 -0.54 -4.94 3.80
N VAL A 361 -0.84 -5.02 5.09
CA VAL A 361 -0.07 -4.32 6.14
C VAL A 361 1.37 -4.82 6.18
N GLY A 362 1.59 -6.14 6.15
CA GLY A 362 2.93 -6.73 6.16
C GLY A 362 3.79 -6.28 4.97
N LEU A 363 3.23 -6.34 3.76
CA LEU A 363 3.93 -5.90 2.55
C LEU A 363 4.13 -4.37 2.51
N SER A 364 3.23 -3.59 3.12
CA SER A 364 3.42 -2.14 3.24
C SER A 364 4.66 -1.79 4.07
N ILE A 365 4.97 -2.59 5.09
CA ILE A 365 6.20 -2.43 5.90
C ILE A 365 7.44 -2.71 5.04
N GLY A 366 7.36 -3.64 4.09
CA GLY A 366 8.41 -3.89 3.10
C GLY A 366 8.82 -2.64 2.31
N MET A 367 7.88 -1.72 2.05
CA MET A 367 8.17 -0.47 1.33
C MET A 367 9.15 0.47 2.05
N ILE A 368 9.43 0.23 3.33
CA ILE A 368 10.42 0.98 4.13
C ILE A 368 11.56 0.10 4.62
N THR A 369 11.60 -1.16 4.21
CA THR A 369 12.62 -2.11 4.65
C THR A 369 13.66 -2.32 3.55
N PRO A 370 14.96 -1.98 3.76
CA PRO A 370 16.01 -2.21 2.77
C PRO A 370 16.13 -3.70 2.38
N PRO A 371 16.57 -4.02 1.17
CA PRO A 371 17.24 -3.18 0.17
C PRO A 371 16.31 -2.47 -0.83
N VAL A 372 15.09 -2.94 -1.12
CA VAL A 372 14.26 -2.36 -2.19
C VAL A 372 13.54 -1.09 -1.71
N ALA A 373 12.87 -1.11 -0.57
CA ALA A 373 12.37 0.04 0.21
C ALA A 373 11.87 1.26 -0.60
N ILE A 374 10.89 1.09 -1.48
CA ILE A 374 10.45 2.11 -2.46
C ILE A 374 10.20 3.48 -1.79
N ASN A 375 9.55 3.51 -0.63
CA ASN A 375 9.26 4.76 0.08
C ASN A 375 10.54 5.45 0.57
N LEU A 376 11.59 4.69 0.93
CA LEU A 376 12.88 5.28 1.32
C LEU A 376 13.58 5.92 0.13
N TYR A 377 13.48 5.31 -1.07
CA TYR A 377 14.01 5.91 -2.31
C TYR A 377 13.26 7.19 -2.67
N VAL A 378 11.93 7.20 -2.54
CA VAL A 378 11.13 8.41 -2.76
C VAL A 378 11.52 9.49 -1.74
N ALA A 379 11.63 9.15 -0.46
CA ALA A 379 12.06 10.08 0.56
C ALA A 379 13.50 10.59 0.33
N SER A 380 14.41 9.74 -0.11
CA SER A 380 15.78 10.12 -0.51
C SER A 380 15.77 11.12 -1.66
N SER A 381 14.96 10.87 -2.69
CA SER A 381 14.81 11.78 -3.84
C SER A 381 14.25 13.15 -3.44
N VAL A 382 13.24 13.19 -2.57
CA VAL A 382 12.62 14.46 -2.11
C VAL A 382 13.53 15.23 -1.15
N THR A 383 14.25 14.53 -0.28
CA THR A 383 15.11 15.17 0.73
C THR A 383 16.52 15.43 0.27
N GLN A 384 16.95 14.80 -0.85
CA GLN A 384 18.32 14.79 -1.38
C GLN A 384 19.34 14.23 -0.34
N LEU A 385 18.89 13.27 0.48
CA LEU A 385 19.74 12.60 1.45
C LEU A 385 20.14 11.20 0.96
N PRO A 386 21.36 10.73 1.29
CA PRO A 386 21.75 9.36 0.97
C PRO A 386 20.88 8.36 1.73
N LEU A 387 20.55 7.26 1.05
CA LEU A 387 19.64 6.22 1.53
C LEU A 387 20.08 5.63 2.89
N GLU A 388 21.40 5.46 3.08
CA GLU A 388 21.97 4.87 4.29
C GLU A 388 21.64 5.68 5.56
N ARG A 389 21.59 7.01 5.45
CA ARG A 389 21.21 7.89 6.56
C ARG A 389 19.75 7.72 6.94
N ILE A 390 18.87 7.63 5.93
CA ILE A 390 17.44 7.45 6.14
C ILE A 390 17.17 6.06 6.70
N THR A 391 17.87 5.05 6.21
CA THR A 391 17.77 3.65 6.66
C THR A 391 18.11 3.48 8.14
N ARG A 392 19.11 4.19 8.65
CA ARG A 392 19.41 4.14 10.09
C ARG A 392 18.32 4.83 10.93
N ALA A 393 17.73 5.89 10.42
CA ALA A 393 16.71 6.65 11.13
C ALA A 393 15.32 5.98 11.09
N ILE A 394 15.06 5.05 10.14
CA ILE A 394 13.76 4.38 10.00
C ILE A 394 13.51 3.31 11.06
N ILE A 395 14.55 2.77 11.70
CA ILE A 395 14.45 1.60 12.58
C ILE A 395 13.36 1.73 13.67
N PRO A 396 13.21 2.84 14.39
CA PRO A 396 12.16 2.96 15.42
C PRO A 396 10.76 2.86 14.81
N TYR A 397 10.53 3.44 13.63
CA TYR A 397 9.25 3.40 12.93
C TYR A 397 8.98 2.02 12.38
N LEU A 398 10.01 1.34 11.84
CA LEU A 398 9.91 -0.03 11.35
C LEU A 398 9.48 -0.98 12.47
N LEU A 399 10.15 -0.92 13.64
CA LEU A 399 9.81 -1.75 14.80
C LEU A 399 8.39 -1.47 15.30
N GLY A 400 7.99 -0.20 15.33
CA GLY A 400 6.64 0.19 15.71
C GLY A 400 5.57 -0.37 14.76
N LEU A 401 5.81 -0.32 13.45
CA LEU A 401 4.89 -0.87 12.46
C LEU A 401 4.83 -2.40 12.50
N ILE A 402 5.96 -3.08 12.76
CA ILE A 402 5.95 -4.53 13.03
C ILE A 402 5.11 -4.83 14.28
N GLY A 403 5.23 -4.02 15.34
CA GLY A 403 4.38 -4.15 16.52
C GLY A 403 2.89 -4.00 16.19
N VAL A 404 2.53 -3.01 15.36
CA VAL A 404 1.14 -2.85 14.87
C VAL A 404 0.70 -4.03 14.02
N LEU A 405 1.55 -4.56 13.13
CA LEU A 405 1.25 -5.76 12.36
C LEU A 405 0.94 -6.95 13.26
N LEU A 406 1.75 -7.18 14.30
CA LEU A 406 1.49 -8.24 15.26
C LEU A 406 0.16 -8.05 16.01
N LEU A 407 -0.21 -6.81 16.34
CA LEU A 407 -1.54 -6.53 16.90
C LEU A 407 -2.65 -6.85 15.90
N VAL A 408 -2.50 -6.47 14.64
CA VAL A 408 -3.47 -6.79 13.57
C VAL A 408 -3.61 -8.29 13.38
N VAL A 409 -2.53 -9.06 13.51
CA VAL A 409 -2.56 -10.53 13.40
C VAL A 409 -3.24 -11.17 14.59
N TYR A 410 -2.78 -10.86 15.80
CA TYR A 410 -3.10 -11.65 16.98
C TYR A 410 -4.34 -11.19 17.75
N VAL A 411 -4.66 -9.89 17.76
CA VAL A 411 -5.82 -9.40 18.52
C VAL A 411 -7.13 -10.02 18.02
N PRO A 412 -7.44 -10.07 16.71
CA PRO A 412 -8.66 -10.72 16.23
C PRO A 412 -8.68 -12.22 16.52
N ILE A 413 -7.53 -12.91 16.40
CA ILE A 413 -7.44 -14.36 16.70
C ILE A 413 -7.71 -14.63 18.20
N LEU A 414 -7.14 -13.81 19.09
CA LEU A 414 -7.33 -13.94 20.54
C LEU A 414 -8.76 -13.63 20.99
N LEU A 415 -9.43 -12.69 20.31
CA LEU A 415 -10.82 -12.32 20.61
C LEU A 415 -11.84 -13.27 19.97
N GLY A 416 -11.40 -14.31 19.25
CA GLY A 416 -12.28 -15.23 18.51
C GLY A 416 -12.98 -14.55 17.32
N TRP A 417 -12.49 -13.42 16.87
CA TRP A 417 -13.04 -12.62 15.77
C TRP A 417 -12.55 -13.12 14.40
N SER A 418 -12.26 -14.40 14.32
CA SER A 418 -11.82 -15.05 13.10
C SER A 418 -13.01 -15.31 12.18
N GLY A 419 -13.68 -14.25 11.75
CA GLY A 419 -14.60 -14.31 10.62
C GLY A 419 -16.04 -14.67 10.93
N SER A 420 -16.78 -13.74 11.45
CA SER A 420 -18.25 -13.67 11.28
C SER A 420 -18.61 -12.55 10.32
#